data_e2e5a2f78ed1dcf1ec6b4556a89ccae1
#
_entry.id   e2e5a2f78ed1dcf1ec6b4556a89ccae1
#
_cell.length_a   1.000
_cell.length_b   1.000
_cell.length_c   1.000
_cell.angle_alpha   90.00
_cell.angle_beta   90.00
_cell.angle_gamma   90.00
#
_symmetry.space_group_name_H-M   'P 1'
#
loop_
_entity.id
_entity.type
_entity.pdbx_description
1 polymer ?
#
loop_
_entity_poly.entity_id
_entity_poly.type
_entity_poly.pdbx_seq_one_letter_code
_entity_poly.pdbx_strand_id
1 'polypeptide(L)'
;DLPVEGRELKGVYFAMEFLSQQNDRVSGKTIKSDIEISAKGKNVLVIGGGDTGSDCVGTSNRQGAKSVTQLELLDQPPEKEDKALTWPNWPMKMRTSTSHQEGCERNWSVLTKSFEGDNGKVSKLNCVNVEWKKGDDDRMKMTEIIGSEFSFEADLVLLAMGFVHPVHEGLIKQLGVKLTPVGNLEADDDKYQTSVNKFFAAGDSRRGQSLVVWAIKEGRQCAKSIDEFLMGKSDLPR
;
A
#
# COMPACT_ATOMS: atom_id res chain seq x y z
N ASP A 1 4.14 -0.51 9.21
CA ASP A 1 4.99 -1.71 9.29
C ASP A 1 4.19 -2.86 9.87
N LEU A 2 4.71 -4.07 9.80
CA LEU A 2 4.10 -5.30 10.31
C LEU A 2 4.82 -5.71 11.61
N PRO A 3 4.24 -5.43 12.78
CA PRO A 3 4.91 -5.64 14.07
C PRO A 3 4.79 -7.10 14.53
N VAL A 4 5.47 -8.01 13.83
CA VAL A 4 5.52 -9.44 14.15
C VAL A 4 6.96 -9.89 14.38
N GLU A 5 7.13 -11.01 15.09
CA GLU A 5 8.44 -11.63 15.34
C GLU A 5 9.15 -11.96 14.01
N GLY A 6 10.45 -11.70 13.94
CA GLY A 6 11.28 -11.94 12.77
C GLY A 6 11.20 -10.87 11.69
N ARG A 7 10.46 -9.75 11.92
CA ARG A 7 10.35 -8.64 10.97
C ARG A 7 11.70 -8.05 10.55
N GLU A 8 12.67 -8.11 11.42
CA GLU A 8 14.04 -7.59 11.24
C GLU A 8 14.95 -8.50 10.41
N LEU A 9 14.52 -9.70 10.06
CA LEU A 9 15.31 -10.64 9.26
C LEU A 9 15.62 -10.08 7.88
N LYS A 10 16.85 -10.32 7.41
CA LYS A 10 17.24 -10.02 6.03
C LYS A 10 16.34 -10.80 5.08
N GLY A 11 15.84 -10.14 4.07
CA GLY A 11 14.89 -10.72 3.13
C GLY A 11 13.45 -10.24 3.35
N VAL A 12 13.15 -9.53 4.45
CA VAL A 12 11.86 -8.90 4.69
C VAL A 12 12.00 -7.40 4.48
N TYR A 13 11.46 -6.88 3.36
CA TYR A 13 11.61 -5.48 2.95
C TYR A 13 10.28 -4.84 2.61
N PHE A 14 10.21 -3.51 2.68
CA PHE A 14 9.09 -2.80 2.11
C PHE A 14 9.10 -2.90 0.58
N ALA A 15 7.91 -3.02 -0.01
CA ALA A 15 7.72 -3.06 -1.45
C ALA A 15 8.42 -1.90 -2.18
N MET A 16 8.34 -0.69 -1.60
CA MET A 16 8.94 0.51 -2.21
C MET A 16 10.47 0.47 -2.25
N GLU A 17 11.14 -0.22 -1.32
CA GLU A 17 12.59 -0.41 -1.39
C GLU A 17 12.97 -1.28 -2.59
N PHE A 18 12.23 -2.37 -2.82
CA PHE A 18 12.43 -3.26 -3.95
C PHE A 18 12.11 -2.60 -5.29
N LEU A 19 10.95 -1.95 -5.40
CA LEU A 19 10.49 -1.30 -6.63
C LEU A 19 11.34 -0.09 -7.01
N SER A 20 11.79 0.71 -6.04
CA SER A 20 12.68 1.84 -6.29
C SER A 20 14.03 1.38 -6.85
N GLN A 21 14.62 0.31 -6.29
CA GLN A 21 15.84 -0.26 -6.85
C GLN A 21 15.65 -0.80 -8.27
N GLN A 22 14.49 -1.37 -8.57
CA GLN A 22 14.20 -1.83 -9.93
C GLN A 22 14.08 -0.66 -10.91
N ASN A 23 13.47 0.44 -10.51
CA ASN A 23 13.39 1.64 -11.33
C ASN A 23 14.79 2.23 -11.62
N ASP A 24 15.68 2.22 -10.63
CA ASP A 24 17.06 2.65 -10.82
C ASP A 24 17.80 1.74 -11.81
N ARG A 25 17.63 0.40 -11.72
CA ARG A 25 18.20 -0.56 -12.68
C ARG A 25 17.74 -0.29 -14.10
N VAL A 26 16.41 -0.13 -14.28
CA VAL A 26 15.83 0.13 -15.61
C VAL A 26 16.30 1.47 -16.18
N SER A 27 16.53 2.47 -15.32
CA SER A 27 17.05 3.78 -15.71
C SER A 27 18.57 3.80 -15.92
N GLY A 28 19.26 2.66 -15.79
CA GLY A 28 20.72 2.56 -15.93
C GLY A 28 21.52 3.21 -14.80
N LYS A 29 20.87 3.50 -13.67
CA LYS A 29 21.52 4.08 -12.50
C LYS A 29 22.14 2.98 -11.63
N THR A 30 23.23 3.33 -10.95
CA THR A 30 23.82 2.48 -9.92
C THR A 30 22.94 2.49 -8.67
N ILE A 31 22.66 1.31 -8.12
CA ILE A 31 21.92 1.18 -6.86
C ILE A 31 22.79 1.73 -5.74
N LYS A 32 22.31 2.77 -5.07
CA LYS A 32 22.98 3.44 -3.94
C LYS A 32 22.55 2.85 -2.60
N SER A 33 22.43 1.54 -2.49
CA SER A 33 22.04 0.86 -1.25
C SER A 33 23.08 -0.16 -0.88
N ASP A 34 23.39 -0.25 0.40
CA ASP A 34 24.26 -1.30 0.94
C ASP A 34 23.63 -2.71 0.83
N ILE A 35 22.32 -2.75 0.59
CA ILE A 35 21.54 -3.98 0.44
C ILE A 35 20.92 -3.99 -0.96
N GLU A 36 21.36 -4.91 -1.80
CA GLU A 36 20.74 -5.17 -3.10
C GLU A 36 19.58 -6.16 -2.93
N ILE A 37 18.36 -5.73 -3.26
CA ILE A 37 17.14 -6.54 -3.20
C ILE A 37 16.87 -7.10 -4.59
N SER A 38 16.88 -8.44 -4.71
CA SER A 38 16.61 -9.15 -5.97
C SER A 38 15.76 -10.38 -5.72
N ALA A 39 14.79 -10.62 -6.60
CA ALA A 39 13.90 -11.78 -6.60
C ALA A 39 14.48 -12.98 -7.36
N LYS A 40 15.61 -12.82 -8.06
CA LYS A 40 16.18 -13.84 -8.94
C LYS A 40 16.42 -15.15 -8.21
N GLY A 41 15.78 -16.23 -8.68
CA GLY A 41 15.92 -17.59 -8.15
C GLY A 41 15.33 -17.82 -6.77
N LYS A 42 14.51 -16.90 -6.24
CA LYS A 42 13.95 -16.92 -4.89
C LYS A 42 12.48 -17.31 -4.87
N ASN A 43 12.03 -17.89 -3.76
CA ASN A 43 10.64 -17.98 -3.39
C ASN A 43 10.23 -16.62 -2.80
N VAL A 44 9.35 -15.91 -3.50
CA VAL A 44 8.95 -14.54 -3.14
C VAL A 44 7.54 -14.56 -2.58
N LEU A 45 7.36 -13.95 -1.42
CA LEU A 45 6.06 -13.68 -0.84
C LEU A 45 5.77 -12.18 -0.91
N VAL A 46 4.59 -11.82 -1.38
CA VAL A 46 4.10 -10.43 -1.42
C VAL A 46 2.92 -10.31 -0.47
N ILE A 47 3.05 -9.51 0.58
CA ILE A 47 1.99 -9.29 1.55
C ILE A 47 1.25 -8.01 1.19
N GLY A 48 0.01 -8.15 0.73
CA GLY A 48 -0.88 -7.09 0.29
C GLY A 48 -1.37 -7.27 -1.16
N GLY A 49 -2.68 -7.09 -1.37
CA GLY A 49 -3.39 -7.36 -2.62
C GLY A 49 -3.60 -6.15 -3.54
N GLY A 50 -3.10 -4.96 -3.17
CA GLY A 50 -3.26 -3.72 -3.93
C GLY A 50 -2.34 -3.60 -5.15
N ASP A 51 -2.36 -2.43 -5.80
CA ASP A 51 -1.56 -2.15 -7.01
C ASP A 51 -0.05 -2.28 -6.75
N THR A 52 0.44 -1.81 -5.60
CA THR A 52 1.84 -1.98 -5.20
C THR A 52 2.23 -3.45 -5.09
N GLY A 53 1.34 -4.30 -4.55
CA GLY A 53 1.54 -5.76 -4.51
C GLY A 53 1.61 -6.36 -5.91
N SER A 54 0.72 -5.94 -6.81
CA SER A 54 0.74 -6.33 -8.21
C SER A 54 2.05 -5.96 -8.92
N ASP A 55 2.58 -4.78 -8.66
CA ASP A 55 3.89 -4.34 -9.19
C ASP A 55 5.04 -5.19 -8.66
N CYS A 56 4.98 -5.59 -7.38
CA CYS A 56 5.95 -6.52 -6.79
C CYS A 56 5.88 -7.90 -7.46
N VAL A 57 4.68 -8.42 -7.74
CA VAL A 57 4.47 -9.69 -8.44
C VAL A 57 5.14 -9.65 -9.82
N GLY A 58 4.77 -8.69 -10.68
CA GLY A 58 5.33 -8.58 -12.03
C GLY A 58 6.84 -8.35 -12.03
N THR A 59 7.33 -7.48 -11.13
CA THR A 59 8.77 -7.22 -10.99
C THR A 59 9.53 -8.48 -10.58
N SER A 60 8.99 -9.26 -9.63
CA SER A 60 9.61 -10.51 -9.18
C SER A 60 9.69 -11.55 -10.30
N ASN A 61 8.61 -11.72 -11.09
CA ASN A 61 8.60 -12.61 -12.25
C ASN A 61 9.64 -12.19 -13.29
N ARG A 62 9.70 -10.92 -13.64
CA ARG A 62 10.66 -10.39 -14.64
C ARG A 62 12.11 -10.47 -14.17
N GLN A 63 12.36 -10.48 -12.87
CA GLN A 63 13.69 -10.74 -12.31
C GLN A 63 14.04 -12.24 -12.26
N GLY A 64 13.10 -13.14 -12.58
CA GLY A 64 13.32 -14.58 -12.58
C GLY A 64 13.20 -15.22 -11.20
N ALA A 65 12.16 -14.86 -10.45
CA ALA A 65 11.81 -15.54 -9.20
C ALA A 65 11.52 -17.04 -9.48
N LYS A 66 11.81 -17.89 -8.50
CA LYS A 66 11.47 -19.33 -8.55
C LYS A 66 9.98 -19.55 -8.38
N SER A 67 9.35 -18.79 -7.48
CA SER A 67 7.92 -18.74 -7.25
C SER A 67 7.53 -17.37 -6.75
N VAL A 68 6.27 -16.96 -7.02
CA VAL A 68 5.69 -15.74 -6.47
C VAL A 68 4.32 -16.07 -5.90
N THR A 69 4.13 -15.81 -4.60
CA THR A 69 2.86 -15.97 -3.90
C THR A 69 2.45 -14.64 -3.30
N GLN A 70 1.22 -14.22 -3.54
CA GLN A 70 0.63 -13.01 -2.96
C GLN A 70 -0.38 -13.38 -1.89
N LEU A 71 -0.27 -12.72 -0.73
CA LEU A 71 -1.12 -12.94 0.44
C LEU A 71 -1.93 -11.68 0.73
N GLU A 72 -3.23 -11.85 0.94
CA GLU A 72 -4.15 -10.78 1.28
C GLU A 72 -4.88 -11.13 2.59
N LEU A 73 -4.94 -10.15 3.50
CA LEU A 73 -5.63 -10.29 4.79
C LEU A 73 -7.14 -10.31 4.63
N LEU A 74 -7.66 -9.58 3.65
CA LEU A 74 -9.08 -9.50 3.38
C LEU A 74 -9.57 -10.72 2.61
N ASP A 75 -10.88 -10.96 2.66
CA ASP A 75 -11.55 -12.00 1.89
C ASP A 75 -11.37 -11.77 0.38
N GLN A 76 -11.42 -12.86 -0.37
CA GLN A 76 -11.40 -12.80 -1.82
C GLN A 76 -12.57 -11.95 -2.32
N PRO A 77 -12.29 -10.88 -3.10
CA PRO A 77 -13.36 -10.10 -3.69
C PRO A 77 -14.23 -10.93 -4.64
N PRO A 78 -15.53 -10.63 -4.76
CA PRO A 78 -16.40 -11.33 -5.68
C PRO A 78 -15.94 -11.14 -7.14
N GLU A 79 -16.17 -12.11 -7.99
CA GLU A 79 -15.83 -12.02 -9.41
C GLU A 79 -16.58 -10.89 -10.12
N LYS A 80 -17.84 -10.67 -9.71
CA LYS A 80 -18.72 -9.63 -10.26
C LYS A 80 -19.05 -8.59 -9.20
N GLU A 81 -19.13 -7.34 -9.65
CA GLU A 81 -19.55 -6.24 -8.81
C GLU A 81 -20.99 -6.42 -8.31
N ASP A 82 -21.21 -6.20 -7.01
CA ASP A 82 -22.54 -5.95 -6.46
C ASP A 82 -22.75 -4.44 -6.31
N LYS A 83 -23.50 -3.87 -7.26
CA LYS A 83 -23.80 -2.43 -7.29
C LYS A 83 -24.58 -1.96 -6.06
N ALA A 84 -25.38 -2.80 -5.44
CA ALA A 84 -26.15 -2.43 -4.26
C ALA A 84 -25.23 -2.13 -3.06
N LEU A 85 -24.04 -2.75 -3.00
CA LEU A 85 -23.08 -2.56 -1.94
C LEU A 85 -22.13 -1.37 -2.17
N THR A 86 -21.82 -1.06 -3.42
CA THR A 86 -20.68 -0.16 -3.73
C THR A 86 -21.05 1.10 -4.49
N TRP A 87 -22.15 1.11 -5.24
CA TRP A 87 -22.55 2.29 -6.03
C TRP A 87 -22.86 3.50 -5.12
N PRO A 88 -22.38 4.71 -5.42
CA PRO A 88 -21.59 5.16 -6.58
C PRO A 88 -20.06 5.08 -6.36
N ASN A 89 -19.58 4.36 -5.37
CA ASN A 89 -18.18 4.24 -5.03
C ASN A 89 -17.48 3.22 -5.94
N TRP A 90 -16.19 3.03 -5.68
CA TRP A 90 -15.36 2.11 -6.44
C TRP A 90 -15.86 0.67 -6.34
N PRO A 91 -16.01 -0.06 -7.45
CA PRO A 91 -16.55 -1.41 -7.46
C PRO A 91 -15.67 -2.40 -6.68
N MET A 92 -16.26 -3.12 -5.73
CA MET A 92 -15.60 -4.24 -5.07
C MET A 92 -15.78 -5.50 -5.92
N LYS A 93 -14.73 -5.86 -6.65
CA LYS A 93 -14.67 -7.05 -7.48
C LYS A 93 -13.22 -7.55 -7.62
N MET A 94 -13.09 -8.85 -7.90
CA MET A 94 -11.81 -9.46 -8.22
C MET A 94 -11.17 -8.75 -9.42
N ARG A 95 -9.88 -8.41 -9.27
CA ARG A 95 -9.08 -7.82 -10.32
C ARG A 95 -7.84 -8.65 -10.54
N THR A 96 -7.54 -8.92 -11.77
CA THR A 96 -6.32 -9.58 -12.20
C THR A 96 -5.60 -8.65 -13.15
N SER A 97 -4.45 -8.14 -12.74
CA SER A 97 -3.60 -7.30 -13.58
C SER A 97 -2.78 -8.16 -14.56
N THR A 98 -2.17 -7.50 -15.53
CA THR A 98 -1.19 -8.15 -16.43
C THR A 98 -0.02 -8.75 -15.65
N SER A 99 0.41 -8.11 -14.56
CA SER A 99 1.46 -8.62 -13.68
C SER A 99 1.09 -9.96 -13.04
N HIS A 100 -0.16 -10.13 -12.58
CA HIS A 100 -0.64 -11.41 -12.08
C HIS A 100 -0.67 -12.51 -13.17
N GLN A 101 -0.96 -12.14 -14.43
CA GLN A 101 -0.96 -13.07 -15.56
C GLN A 101 0.43 -13.59 -15.91
N GLU A 102 1.50 -12.91 -15.51
CA GLU A 102 2.88 -13.38 -15.66
C GLU A 102 3.20 -14.59 -14.75
N GLY A 103 2.37 -14.85 -13.74
CA GLY A 103 2.45 -15.98 -12.82
C GLY A 103 2.42 -15.54 -11.37
N CYS A 104 1.41 -16.00 -10.62
CA CYS A 104 1.30 -15.73 -9.21
C CYS A 104 0.27 -16.65 -8.57
N GLU A 105 0.62 -17.28 -7.47
CA GLU A 105 -0.35 -17.88 -6.57
C GLU A 105 -0.93 -16.79 -5.67
N ARG A 106 -2.25 -16.73 -5.50
CA ARG A 106 -2.92 -15.72 -4.69
C ARG A 106 -3.75 -16.38 -3.60
N ASN A 107 -3.53 -15.96 -2.37
CA ASN A 107 -4.23 -16.46 -1.19
C ASN A 107 -4.87 -15.29 -0.44
N TRP A 108 -6.12 -15.46 -0.01
CA TRP A 108 -6.91 -14.48 0.72
C TRP A 108 -7.25 -14.98 2.11
N SER A 109 -7.68 -14.06 2.98
CA SER A 109 -8.02 -14.35 4.38
C SER A 109 -6.83 -14.97 5.14
N VAL A 110 -5.62 -14.48 4.86
CA VAL A 110 -4.37 -14.98 5.45
C VAL A 110 -3.74 -13.92 6.34
N LEU A 111 -3.60 -14.22 7.62
CA LEU A 111 -2.89 -13.39 8.59
C LEU A 111 -1.46 -13.89 8.79
N THR A 112 -0.50 -12.99 8.64
CA THR A 112 0.90 -13.23 8.99
C THR A 112 1.08 -13.22 10.50
N LYS A 113 1.68 -14.26 11.06
CA LYS A 113 1.94 -14.39 12.51
C LYS A 113 3.40 -14.08 12.87
N SER A 114 4.35 -14.62 12.12
CA SER A 114 5.79 -14.43 12.36
C SER A 114 6.61 -14.80 11.14
N PHE A 115 7.83 -14.33 11.11
CA PHE A 115 8.87 -14.80 10.19
C PHE A 115 9.86 -15.65 10.95
N GLU A 116 10.23 -16.79 10.38
CA GLU A 116 11.35 -17.60 10.85
C GLU A 116 12.54 -17.44 9.91
N GLY A 117 13.73 -17.56 10.46
CA GLY A 117 14.95 -17.41 9.68
C GLY A 117 16.09 -18.27 10.16
N ASP A 118 17.04 -18.47 9.25
CA ASP A 118 18.30 -19.11 9.53
C ASP A 118 19.46 -18.16 9.23
N ASN A 119 20.44 -18.09 10.12
CA ASN A 119 21.58 -17.18 10.00
C ASN A 119 21.21 -15.70 9.74
N GLY A 120 20.10 -15.24 10.34
CA GLY A 120 19.60 -13.86 10.21
C GLY A 120 18.94 -13.54 8.87
N LYS A 121 18.59 -14.56 8.07
CA LYS A 121 17.82 -14.41 6.83
C LYS A 121 16.49 -15.13 6.95
N VAL A 122 15.45 -14.55 6.37
CA VAL A 122 14.13 -15.19 6.32
C VAL A 122 14.20 -16.50 5.54
N SER A 123 13.54 -17.52 6.05
CA SER A 123 13.41 -18.84 5.40
C SER A 123 11.95 -19.30 5.37
N LYS A 124 11.11 -18.77 6.26
CA LYS A 124 9.72 -19.19 6.38
C LYS A 124 8.83 -18.06 6.89
N LEU A 125 7.58 -18.03 6.43
CA LEU A 125 6.49 -17.20 6.93
C LEU A 125 5.43 -18.11 7.58
N ASN A 126 5.09 -17.86 8.83
CA ASN A 126 4.01 -18.55 9.52
C ASN A 126 2.72 -17.73 9.42
N CYS A 127 1.65 -18.41 9.07
CA CYS A 127 0.34 -17.83 8.80
C CYS A 127 -0.77 -18.59 9.53
N VAL A 128 -1.91 -17.93 9.61
CA VAL A 128 -3.18 -18.54 10.02
C VAL A 128 -4.28 -18.01 9.11
N ASN A 129 -5.30 -18.83 8.83
CA ASN A 129 -6.48 -18.34 8.12
C ASN A 129 -7.35 -17.51 9.06
N VAL A 130 -8.01 -16.50 8.50
CA VAL A 130 -8.92 -15.65 9.25
C VAL A 130 -10.31 -15.64 8.59
N GLU A 131 -11.32 -15.31 9.38
CA GLU A 131 -12.66 -15.01 8.90
C GLU A 131 -13.06 -13.60 9.30
N TRP A 132 -13.83 -12.94 8.44
CA TRP A 132 -14.36 -11.62 8.67
C TRP A 132 -15.86 -11.70 8.92
N LYS A 133 -16.31 -11.28 10.10
CA LYS A 133 -17.72 -11.27 10.49
C LYS A 133 -18.15 -9.86 10.86
N LYS A 134 -19.37 -9.51 10.51
CA LYS A 134 -19.97 -8.25 10.94
C LYS A 134 -20.29 -8.35 12.43
N GLY A 135 -19.73 -7.45 13.23
CA GLY A 135 -20.02 -7.37 14.66
C GLY A 135 -21.35 -6.63 14.93
N ASP A 136 -21.77 -6.61 16.19
CA ASP A 136 -23.00 -5.94 16.65
C ASP A 136 -22.95 -4.41 16.43
N ASP A 137 -21.75 -3.86 16.25
CA ASP A 137 -21.47 -2.44 15.97
C ASP A 137 -21.39 -2.14 14.46
N ASP A 138 -21.90 -3.03 13.61
CA ASP A 138 -21.85 -2.96 12.14
C ASP A 138 -20.44 -2.94 11.54
N ARG A 139 -19.39 -3.10 12.33
CA ARG A 139 -18.00 -3.14 11.86
C ARG A 139 -17.58 -4.57 11.58
N MET A 140 -16.78 -4.73 10.52
CA MET A 140 -16.15 -6.02 10.25
C MET A 140 -15.09 -6.32 11.32
N LYS A 141 -15.17 -7.50 11.92
CA LYS A 141 -14.22 -8.02 12.91
C LYS A 141 -13.53 -9.25 12.35
N MET A 142 -12.22 -9.25 12.46
CA MET A 142 -11.39 -10.37 12.08
C MET A 142 -11.26 -11.35 13.22
N THR A 143 -11.35 -12.64 12.93
CA THR A 143 -11.15 -13.73 13.89
C THR A 143 -10.25 -14.79 13.27
N GLU A 144 -9.23 -15.23 14.01
CA GLU A 144 -8.37 -16.34 13.59
C GLU A 144 -9.14 -17.66 13.64
N ILE A 145 -8.95 -18.50 12.63
CA ILE A 145 -9.53 -19.85 12.58
C ILE A 145 -8.58 -20.80 13.30
N ILE A 146 -8.97 -21.26 14.47
CA ILE A 146 -8.16 -22.17 15.31
C ILE A 146 -7.87 -23.46 14.55
N GLY A 147 -6.60 -23.89 14.57
CA GLY A 147 -6.14 -25.12 13.90
C GLY A 147 -5.94 -24.99 12.40
N SER A 148 -5.91 -23.75 11.88
CA SER A 148 -5.65 -23.45 10.46
C SER A 148 -4.28 -22.87 10.22
N GLU A 149 -3.35 -23.08 11.16
CA GLU A 149 -1.97 -22.60 11.06
C GLU A 149 -1.24 -23.34 9.93
N PHE A 150 -0.48 -22.61 9.14
CA PHE A 150 0.31 -23.13 8.04
C PHE A 150 1.51 -22.21 7.76
N SER A 151 2.39 -22.61 6.85
CA SER A 151 3.57 -21.81 6.54
C SER A 151 3.94 -21.86 5.07
N PHE A 152 4.65 -20.82 4.62
CA PHE A 152 5.28 -20.74 3.31
C PHE A 152 6.79 -20.66 3.45
N GLU A 153 7.53 -21.36 2.58
CA GLU A 153 8.96 -21.10 2.39
C GLU A 153 9.14 -19.74 1.70
N ALA A 154 10.11 -18.95 2.18
CA ALA A 154 10.36 -17.61 1.67
C ALA A 154 11.84 -17.25 1.72
N ASP A 155 12.39 -16.84 0.59
CA ASP A 155 13.72 -16.25 0.49
C ASP A 155 13.66 -14.71 0.42
N LEU A 156 12.49 -14.17 0.07
CA LEU A 156 12.21 -12.73 -0.03
C LEU A 156 10.74 -12.47 0.31
N VAL A 157 10.51 -11.55 1.21
CA VAL A 157 9.16 -11.07 1.58
C VAL A 157 9.07 -9.58 1.28
N LEU A 158 8.04 -9.18 0.54
CA LEU A 158 7.77 -7.81 0.15
C LEU A 158 6.48 -7.31 0.82
N LEU A 159 6.60 -6.31 1.69
CA LEU A 159 5.49 -5.73 2.41
C LEU A 159 4.84 -4.63 1.55
N ALA A 160 3.65 -4.91 1.01
CA ALA A 160 2.87 -4.06 0.12
C ALA A 160 1.50 -3.70 0.72
N MET A 161 1.46 -3.42 2.03
CA MET A 161 0.23 -3.27 2.82
C MET A 161 -0.37 -1.85 2.78
N GLY A 162 0.01 -1.03 1.81
CA GLY A 162 -0.46 0.35 1.66
C GLY A 162 0.37 1.37 2.44
N PHE A 163 -0.16 2.60 2.51
CA PHE A 163 0.47 3.74 3.16
C PHE A 163 -0.42 4.26 4.28
N VAL A 164 0.17 4.75 5.35
CA VAL A 164 -0.59 5.26 6.52
C VAL A 164 -0.87 6.76 6.35
N HIS A 165 0.18 7.56 6.17
CA HIS A 165 0.12 9.02 6.04
C HIS A 165 1.41 9.54 5.41
N PRO A 166 1.49 10.84 5.04
CA PRO A 166 2.73 11.47 4.60
C PRO A 166 3.83 11.38 5.64
N VAL A 167 5.09 11.39 5.21
CA VAL A 167 6.25 11.50 6.12
C VAL A 167 6.22 12.87 6.79
N HIS A 168 6.17 12.90 8.12
CA HIS A 168 6.06 14.14 8.88
C HIS A 168 7.39 14.87 9.05
N GLU A 169 8.49 14.14 9.05
CA GLU A 169 9.84 14.73 9.14
C GLU A 169 10.13 15.60 7.90
N GLY A 170 10.81 16.72 8.14
CA GLY A 170 11.09 17.70 7.08
C GLY A 170 9.99 18.76 6.98
N LEU A 171 9.40 18.95 5.80
CA LEU A 171 8.51 20.08 5.48
C LEU A 171 7.32 20.21 6.45
N ILE A 172 6.61 19.14 6.73
CA ILE A 172 5.41 19.16 7.57
C ILE A 172 5.76 19.63 8.99
N LYS A 173 6.82 19.06 9.57
CA LYS A 173 7.30 19.41 10.91
C LYS A 173 7.85 20.84 10.95
N GLN A 174 8.59 21.26 9.95
CA GLN A 174 9.16 22.61 9.85
C GLN A 174 8.08 23.68 9.76
N LEU A 175 7.00 23.42 9.04
CA LEU A 175 5.89 24.36 8.89
C LEU A 175 4.94 24.36 10.09
N GLY A 176 4.94 23.32 10.92
CA GLY A 176 4.00 23.18 12.03
C GLY A 176 2.53 23.08 11.60
N VAL A 177 2.27 22.47 10.43
CA VAL A 177 0.92 22.26 9.92
C VAL A 177 0.17 21.30 10.84
N LYS A 178 -1.10 21.60 11.13
CA LYS A 178 -1.96 20.66 11.88
C LYS A 178 -2.22 19.39 11.08
N LEU A 179 -2.27 18.29 11.80
CA LEU A 179 -2.55 16.97 11.27
C LEU A 179 -3.92 16.48 11.73
N THR A 180 -4.56 15.69 10.88
CA THR A 180 -5.75 14.92 11.25
C THR A 180 -5.39 13.80 12.26
N PRO A 181 -6.37 13.20 12.95
CA PRO A 181 -6.11 12.08 13.87
C PRO A 181 -5.39 10.88 13.23
N VAL A 182 -5.47 10.72 11.90
CA VAL A 182 -4.80 9.67 11.14
C VAL A 182 -3.46 10.11 10.53
N GLY A 183 -2.98 11.32 10.85
CA GLY A 183 -1.66 11.81 10.43
C GLY A 183 -1.59 12.48 9.06
N ASN A 184 -2.71 12.71 8.39
CA ASN A 184 -2.74 13.50 7.15
C ASN A 184 -2.75 15.01 7.45
N LEU A 185 -2.39 15.85 6.47
CA LEU A 185 -2.49 17.30 6.64
C LEU A 185 -3.96 17.73 6.77
N GLU A 186 -4.27 18.47 7.83
CA GLU A 186 -5.58 19.09 7.99
C GLU A 186 -5.69 20.30 7.06
N ALA A 187 -6.63 20.24 6.13
CA ALA A 187 -6.96 21.34 5.24
C ALA A 187 -8.45 21.36 4.95
N ASP A 188 -8.98 22.57 4.74
CA ASP A 188 -10.38 22.81 4.42
C ASP A 188 -10.81 22.09 3.13
N ASP A 189 -12.02 21.54 3.14
CA ASP A 189 -12.56 20.75 2.02
C ASP A 189 -12.93 21.63 0.79
N ASP A 190 -13.19 22.90 1.00
CA ASP A 190 -13.57 23.84 -0.06
C ASP A 190 -12.39 24.67 -0.56
N LYS A 191 -11.53 25.12 0.35
CA LYS A 191 -10.44 26.04 0.05
C LYS A 191 -9.07 25.37 0.04
N TYR A 192 -8.97 24.13 0.54
CA TYR A 192 -7.70 23.37 0.61
C TYR A 192 -6.61 24.07 1.43
N GLN A 193 -6.94 25.11 2.18
CA GLN A 193 -5.99 25.84 2.99
C GLN A 193 -5.71 25.09 4.28
N THR A 194 -4.43 25.00 4.63
CA THR A 194 -4.00 24.36 5.88
C THR A 194 -4.11 25.34 7.07
N SER A 195 -3.74 24.87 8.26
CA SER A 195 -3.63 25.73 9.46
C SER A 195 -2.57 26.82 9.34
N VAL A 196 -1.68 26.75 8.36
CA VAL A 196 -0.62 27.73 8.12
C VAL A 196 -0.96 28.57 6.91
N ASN A 197 -0.97 29.89 7.09
CA ASN A 197 -1.31 30.83 6.01
C ASN A 197 -0.38 30.64 4.80
N LYS A 198 -0.92 30.75 3.59
CA LYS A 198 -0.26 30.54 2.28
C LYS A 198 0.15 29.09 1.98
N PHE A 199 -0.18 28.13 2.85
CA PHE A 199 0.03 26.72 2.59
C PHE A 199 -1.30 26.02 2.32
N PHE A 200 -1.30 25.22 1.27
CA PHE A 200 -2.45 24.45 0.80
C PHE A 200 -2.07 22.98 0.68
N ALA A 201 -3.03 22.08 0.86
CA ALA A 201 -2.81 20.65 0.75
C ALA A 201 -3.96 20.00 -0.04
N ALA A 202 -3.62 19.09 -0.95
CA ALA A 202 -4.58 18.37 -1.79
C ALA A 202 -4.10 16.94 -2.06
N GLY A 203 -5.01 16.08 -2.52
CA GLY A 203 -4.72 14.69 -2.85
C GLY A 203 -4.37 13.85 -1.62
N ASP A 204 -3.51 12.86 -1.80
CA ASP A 204 -3.18 11.87 -0.77
C ASP A 204 -2.61 12.48 0.52
N SER A 205 -1.91 13.59 0.43
CA SER A 205 -1.34 14.26 1.61
C SER A 205 -2.41 14.79 2.58
N ARG A 206 -3.60 15.13 2.06
CA ARG A 206 -4.75 15.62 2.81
C ARG A 206 -5.80 14.53 3.05
N ARG A 207 -6.18 13.84 1.99
CA ARG A 207 -7.26 12.83 1.97
C ARG A 207 -6.82 11.50 2.56
N GLY A 208 -5.53 11.20 2.52
CA GLY A 208 -4.98 9.85 2.65
C GLY A 208 -4.90 9.16 1.28
N GLN A 209 -4.25 8.01 1.25
CA GLN A 209 -4.10 7.22 0.04
C GLN A 209 -5.44 6.97 -0.64
N SER A 210 -5.54 7.32 -1.92
CA SER A 210 -6.79 7.22 -2.68
C SER A 210 -6.53 7.06 -4.18
N LEU A 211 -7.61 7.13 -4.98
CA LEU A 211 -7.51 7.00 -6.43
C LEU A 211 -6.92 8.27 -7.07
N VAL A 212 -6.18 8.09 -8.16
CA VAL A 212 -5.60 9.19 -8.94
C VAL A 212 -6.64 10.22 -9.40
N VAL A 213 -7.88 9.81 -9.66
CA VAL A 213 -8.97 10.71 -10.04
C VAL A 213 -9.30 11.72 -8.94
N TRP A 214 -9.17 11.33 -7.67
CA TRP A 214 -9.33 12.23 -6.53
C TRP A 214 -8.17 13.21 -6.41
N ALA A 215 -6.94 12.73 -6.61
CA ALA A 215 -5.76 13.59 -6.61
C ALA A 215 -5.84 14.68 -7.71
N ILE A 216 -6.28 14.30 -8.92
CA ILE A 216 -6.50 15.24 -10.04
C ILE A 216 -7.60 16.25 -9.69
N LYS A 217 -8.76 15.77 -9.17
CA LYS A 217 -9.87 16.63 -8.78
C LYS A 217 -9.44 17.64 -7.72
N GLU A 218 -8.86 17.17 -6.63
CA GLU A 218 -8.45 18.04 -5.52
C GLU A 218 -7.33 19.00 -5.94
N GLY A 219 -6.38 18.55 -6.76
CA GLY A 219 -5.34 19.42 -7.29
C GLY A 219 -5.89 20.57 -8.11
N ARG A 220 -6.88 20.32 -8.96
CA ARG A 220 -7.57 21.37 -9.74
C ARG A 220 -8.35 22.33 -8.85
N GLN A 221 -9.09 21.82 -7.89
CA GLN A 221 -9.86 22.64 -6.96
C GLN A 221 -8.95 23.48 -6.05
N CYS A 222 -7.86 22.89 -5.59
CA CYS A 222 -6.83 23.58 -4.81
C CYS A 222 -6.18 24.70 -5.64
N ALA A 223 -5.85 24.46 -6.91
CA ALA A 223 -5.30 25.47 -7.80
C ALA A 223 -6.24 26.69 -7.94
N LYS A 224 -7.56 26.46 -8.09
CA LYS A 224 -8.56 27.54 -8.08
C LYS A 224 -8.54 28.32 -6.77
N SER A 225 -8.49 27.62 -5.63
CA SER A 225 -8.47 28.27 -4.32
C SER A 225 -7.20 29.09 -4.09
N ILE A 226 -6.06 28.63 -4.60
CA ILE A 226 -4.80 29.38 -4.56
C ILE A 226 -4.92 30.64 -5.44
N ASP A 227 -5.49 30.53 -6.64
CA ASP A 227 -5.71 31.65 -7.54
C ASP A 227 -6.64 32.70 -6.91
N GLU A 228 -7.76 32.25 -6.32
CA GLU A 228 -8.66 33.14 -5.56
C GLU A 228 -7.94 33.83 -4.37
N PHE A 229 -7.08 33.09 -3.67
CA PHE A 229 -6.30 33.65 -2.56
C PHE A 229 -5.32 34.73 -3.00
N LEU A 230 -4.68 34.54 -4.17
CA LEU A 230 -3.67 35.46 -4.68
C LEU A 230 -4.28 36.65 -5.43
N MET A 231 -5.36 36.42 -6.20
CA MET A 231 -5.94 37.40 -7.14
C MET A 231 -7.27 37.99 -6.65
N GLY A 232 -7.83 37.46 -5.55
CA GLY A 232 -9.17 37.87 -5.04
C GLY A 232 -10.32 37.23 -5.79
N LYS A 233 -10.13 36.73 -7.00
CA LYS A 233 -11.11 35.98 -7.81
C LYS A 233 -10.39 34.96 -8.69
N SER A 234 -11.11 33.97 -9.19
CA SER A 234 -10.58 33.00 -10.14
C SER A 234 -11.60 32.66 -11.21
N ASP A 235 -11.13 32.57 -12.44
CA ASP A 235 -11.90 32.09 -13.59
C ASP A 235 -11.61 30.59 -13.87
N LEU A 236 -10.80 29.93 -13.03
CA LEU A 236 -10.52 28.50 -13.16
C LEU A 236 -11.79 27.67 -12.85
N PRO A 237 -12.03 26.59 -13.57
CA PRO A 237 -13.16 25.70 -13.30
C PRO A 237 -12.99 24.99 -11.95
N ARG A 238 -14.12 24.72 -11.28
CA ARG A 238 -14.14 23.95 -10.03
C ARG A 238 -14.31 22.44 -10.29
#